data_793f0e5d7c1edb9200c7195373d6ee00
#
_entry.id   793f0e5d7c1edb9200c7195373d6ee00
#
_cell.length_a   1.000
_cell.length_b   1.000
_cell.length_c   1.000
_cell.angle_alpha   90.00
_cell.angle_beta   90.00
_cell.angle_gamma   90.00
#
_symmetry.space_group_name_H-M   'P 1'
#
loop_
_entity.id
_entity.type
_entity.pdbx_description
1 polymer ?
#
loop_
_entity_poly.entity_id
_entity_poly.type
_entity_poly.pdbx_seq_one_letter_code
_entity_poly.pdbx_strand_id
1 'polypeptide(L)'
;MHQASDVEAELAGHRERLQRWLLGDALPLWWTVGADRVGGGFHEAIDLAGRPVRAERRARVQARQIFTYAVGGELGWTGPWREAVAHGLDYFVGRYRRPDGLFWNALSVTGEPIGSAPHLYEQAFALLALATASGVAAAPPAAEIMAEAIAERLYAERRGIAGGFTGFSDEQVYQSDPHMHLLEAALAWERIAPDGPWRRLADEVVELCLTRFISPQHGGALLEYFDSTWAPAAGAAGHAIWPGHQFEWAGLLERWALAREGRDDIRTVARRLYDIGMRHGIDAARGVAVFELASDFSVREPKTRLWVQTEWLKAAMILARSENDPQRRRGYLGDAVAATKALTLFLDVPLRGLWRDKLLDDGTWVEEPAPASSFYHIIDALRVLAQSPTVGGNQ
;
A
#
# COMPACT_ATOMS: atom_id res chain seq x y z
N MET A 1 16.94 18.68 24.56
CA MET A 1 15.99 17.74 25.16
C MET A 1 14.53 18.22 25.06
N HIS A 2 14.15 19.48 25.30
CA HIS A 2 12.74 19.95 25.20
C HIS A 2 12.10 19.75 23.82
N GLN A 3 12.77 20.11 22.72
CA GLN A 3 12.21 19.99 21.36
C GLN A 3 11.95 18.56 20.86
N ALA A 4 12.64 17.54 21.39
CA ALA A 4 12.38 16.14 21.01
C ALA A 4 11.08 15.63 21.66
N SER A 5 10.83 16.05 22.91
CA SER A 5 9.60 15.79 23.66
C SER A 5 8.37 16.36 22.95
N ASP A 6 8.52 17.51 22.27
CA ASP A 6 7.38 18.20 21.63
C ASP A 6 6.90 17.50 20.38
N VAL A 7 7.80 17.04 19.48
CA VAL A 7 7.46 16.31 18.25
C VAL A 7 6.82 14.96 18.56
N GLU A 8 7.39 14.23 19.54
CA GLU A 8 6.85 12.92 19.94
C GLU A 8 5.47 13.08 20.63
N ALA A 9 5.28 14.12 21.42
CA ALA A 9 3.98 14.44 22.05
C ALA A 9 2.93 14.84 21.00
N GLU A 10 3.30 15.65 20.00
CA GLU A 10 2.42 16.03 18.89
C GLU A 10 2.00 14.79 18.08
N LEU A 11 2.95 13.92 17.76
CA LEU A 11 2.68 12.67 17.02
C LEU A 11 1.76 11.73 17.82
N ALA A 12 1.96 11.64 19.14
CA ALA A 12 1.08 10.87 20.02
C ALA A 12 -0.36 11.41 20.01
N GLY A 13 -0.53 12.73 20.04
CA GLY A 13 -1.85 13.35 19.93
C GLY A 13 -2.53 13.09 18.58
N HIS A 14 -1.77 13.10 17.49
CA HIS A 14 -2.28 12.71 16.17
C HIS A 14 -2.69 11.23 16.12
N ARG A 15 -1.85 10.33 16.63
CA ARG A 15 -2.12 8.90 16.72
C ARG A 15 -3.44 8.62 17.43
N GLU A 16 -3.66 9.22 18.61
CA GLU A 16 -4.90 9.02 19.37
C GLU A 16 -6.14 9.51 18.62
N ARG A 17 -6.06 10.67 17.94
CA ARG A 17 -7.19 11.20 17.16
C ARG A 17 -7.53 10.31 15.99
N LEU A 18 -6.52 9.86 15.23
CA LEU A 18 -6.70 8.98 14.07
C LEU A 18 -7.16 7.59 14.48
N GLN A 19 -6.67 7.05 15.60
CA GLN A 19 -7.13 5.78 16.13
C GLN A 19 -8.62 5.84 16.55
N ARG A 20 -9.03 6.92 17.22
CA ARG A 20 -10.47 7.12 17.54
C ARG A 20 -11.32 7.22 16.29
N TRP A 21 -10.90 7.97 15.28
CA TRP A 21 -11.58 8.06 13.99
C TRP A 21 -11.68 6.69 13.31
N LEU A 22 -10.59 5.94 13.27
CA LEU A 22 -10.56 4.62 12.62
C LEU A 22 -11.51 3.63 13.30
N LEU A 23 -11.36 3.47 14.62
CA LEU A 23 -12.07 2.44 15.39
C LEU A 23 -13.53 2.82 15.67
N GLY A 24 -13.82 4.11 15.84
CA GLY A 24 -15.15 4.61 16.19
C GLY A 24 -16.02 5.04 15.02
N ASP A 25 -15.40 5.49 13.92
CA ASP A 25 -16.16 6.03 12.78
C ASP A 25 -15.94 5.18 11.52
N ALA A 26 -14.71 4.99 11.03
CA ALA A 26 -14.45 4.41 9.74
C ALA A 26 -14.76 2.90 9.66
N LEU A 27 -14.17 2.08 10.51
CA LEU A 27 -14.40 0.63 10.50
C LEU A 27 -15.88 0.26 10.70
N PRO A 28 -16.63 0.87 11.65
CA PRO A 28 -18.06 0.61 11.79
C PRO A 28 -18.87 1.01 10.56
N LEU A 29 -18.61 2.19 9.96
CA LEU A 29 -19.32 2.67 8.78
C LEU A 29 -19.08 1.74 7.59
N TRP A 30 -17.81 1.43 7.29
CA TRP A 30 -17.47 0.58 6.17
C TRP A 30 -17.96 -0.87 6.34
N TRP A 31 -18.03 -1.37 7.57
CA TRP A 31 -18.65 -2.67 7.83
C TRP A 31 -20.16 -2.66 7.64
N THR A 32 -20.83 -1.57 8.03
CA THR A 32 -22.29 -1.46 7.95
C THR A 32 -22.78 -1.19 6.53
N VAL A 33 -22.04 -0.33 5.79
CA VAL A 33 -22.46 0.17 4.46
C VAL A 33 -21.59 -0.41 3.34
N GLY A 34 -20.29 -0.52 3.58
CA GLY A 34 -19.33 -0.98 2.58
C GLY A 34 -19.37 -2.48 2.33
N ALA A 35 -19.78 -3.30 3.29
CA ALA A 35 -20.00 -4.72 3.10
C ALA A 35 -21.33 -5.00 2.41
N ASP A 36 -21.30 -5.72 1.28
CA ASP A 36 -22.51 -6.15 0.57
C ASP A 36 -23.04 -7.44 1.21
N ARG A 37 -24.06 -7.29 2.05
CA ARG A 37 -24.70 -8.42 2.76
C ARG A 37 -25.59 -9.28 1.88
N VAL A 38 -25.96 -8.80 0.69
CA VAL A 38 -26.84 -9.50 -0.26
C VAL A 38 -26.02 -10.19 -1.34
N GLY A 39 -25.11 -9.45 -1.98
CA GLY A 39 -24.31 -9.95 -3.08
C GLY A 39 -22.99 -10.60 -2.63
N GLY A 40 -22.59 -10.43 -1.39
CA GLY A 40 -21.29 -10.85 -0.83
C GLY A 40 -20.17 -9.88 -1.13
N GLY A 41 -19.07 -9.98 -0.37
CA GLY A 41 -17.90 -9.13 -0.52
C GLY A 41 -18.14 -7.66 -0.16
N PHE A 42 -17.38 -6.76 -0.80
CA PHE A 42 -17.37 -5.34 -0.47
C PHE A 42 -17.65 -4.46 -1.70
N HIS A 43 -18.32 -3.32 -1.48
CA HIS A 43 -18.53 -2.29 -2.51
C HIS A 43 -17.23 -1.56 -2.83
N GLU A 44 -17.10 -1.04 -4.05
CA GLU A 44 -15.93 -0.28 -4.52
C GLU A 44 -15.78 1.09 -3.86
N ALA A 45 -16.89 1.68 -3.44
CA ALA A 45 -16.91 3.00 -2.84
C ALA A 45 -18.21 3.24 -2.04
N ILE A 46 -18.16 4.24 -1.18
CA ILE A 46 -19.32 4.84 -0.51
C ILE A 46 -19.36 6.32 -0.94
N ASP A 47 -20.52 6.81 -1.39
CA ASP A 47 -20.67 8.23 -1.71
C ASP A 47 -20.61 9.10 -0.44
N LEU A 48 -20.35 10.39 -0.59
CA LEU A 48 -20.23 11.30 0.56
C LEU A 48 -21.54 11.50 1.35
N ALA A 49 -22.66 10.99 0.83
CA ALA A 49 -23.94 10.90 1.54
C ALA A 49 -24.13 9.58 2.33
N GLY A 50 -23.12 8.69 2.30
CA GLY A 50 -23.12 7.43 3.05
C GLY A 50 -23.81 6.27 2.34
N ARG A 51 -23.98 6.30 1.02
CA ARG A 51 -24.62 5.24 0.24
C ARG A 51 -23.60 4.41 -0.51
N PRO A 52 -23.73 3.06 -0.57
CA PRO A 52 -22.82 2.22 -1.32
C PRO A 52 -22.96 2.45 -2.82
N VAL A 53 -21.84 2.46 -3.53
CA VAL A 53 -21.82 2.62 -4.99
C VAL A 53 -21.82 1.25 -5.67
N ARG A 54 -22.82 0.99 -6.54
CA ARG A 54 -22.85 -0.19 -7.40
C ARG A 54 -21.96 0.04 -8.61
N ALA A 55 -20.87 -0.71 -8.67
CA ALA A 55 -19.87 -0.64 -9.73
C ALA A 55 -19.29 -2.03 -9.99
N GLU A 56 -18.47 -2.14 -11.02
CA GLU A 56 -17.56 -3.27 -11.21
C GLU A 56 -16.68 -3.42 -9.97
N ARG A 57 -16.40 -4.66 -9.57
CA ARG A 57 -15.66 -4.95 -8.33
C ARG A 57 -14.27 -5.50 -8.65
N ARG A 58 -13.25 -4.73 -8.37
CA ARG A 58 -11.85 -5.12 -8.58
C ARG A 58 -11.40 -6.11 -7.50
N ALA A 59 -10.65 -7.14 -7.91
CA ALA A 59 -10.12 -8.16 -7.01
C ALA A 59 -9.28 -7.55 -5.87
N ARG A 60 -8.40 -6.60 -6.22
CA ARG A 60 -7.56 -5.90 -5.22
C ARG A 60 -8.35 -5.15 -4.15
N VAL A 61 -9.57 -4.68 -4.46
CA VAL A 61 -10.41 -4.00 -3.46
C VAL A 61 -10.94 -5.00 -2.44
N GLN A 62 -11.36 -6.18 -2.89
CA GLN A 62 -11.78 -7.25 -1.98
C GLN A 62 -10.62 -7.68 -1.07
N ALA A 63 -9.45 -7.93 -1.65
CA ALA A 63 -8.24 -8.28 -0.93
C ALA A 63 -7.82 -7.21 0.09
N ARG A 64 -7.86 -5.95 -0.30
CA ARG A 64 -7.56 -4.79 0.57
C ARG A 64 -8.54 -4.67 1.74
N GLN A 65 -9.82 -4.99 1.53
CA GLN A 65 -10.81 -4.97 2.61
C GLN A 65 -10.59 -6.13 3.61
N ILE A 66 -10.21 -7.32 3.16
CA ILE A 66 -9.79 -8.43 4.03
C ILE A 66 -8.64 -7.98 4.94
N PHE A 67 -7.59 -7.39 4.36
CA PHE A 67 -6.47 -6.81 5.09
C PHE A 67 -6.94 -5.74 6.09
N THR A 68 -7.78 -4.82 5.65
CA THR A 68 -8.30 -3.72 6.48
C THR A 68 -8.95 -4.22 7.75
N TYR A 69 -9.85 -5.19 7.67
CA TYR A 69 -10.54 -5.69 8.86
C TYR A 69 -9.65 -6.52 9.77
N ALA A 70 -8.71 -7.28 9.24
CA ALA A 70 -7.75 -8.01 10.04
C ALA A 70 -6.86 -7.05 10.85
N VAL A 71 -6.30 -6.04 10.19
CA VAL A 71 -5.51 -4.97 10.85
C VAL A 71 -6.37 -4.16 11.82
N GLY A 72 -7.65 -3.94 11.52
CA GLY A 72 -8.60 -3.32 12.45
C GLY A 72 -8.70 -4.08 13.76
N GLY A 73 -8.73 -5.42 13.70
CA GLY A 73 -8.68 -6.29 14.87
C GLY A 73 -7.36 -6.19 15.65
N GLU A 74 -6.22 -6.15 14.95
CA GLU A 74 -4.89 -5.93 15.54
C GLU A 74 -4.80 -4.59 16.29
N LEU A 75 -5.43 -3.55 15.73
CA LEU A 75 -5.47 -2.20 16.31
C LEU A 75 -6.50 -2.03 17.43
N GLY A 76 -7.24 -3.10 17.78
CA GLY A 76 -8.17 -3.12 18.90
C GLY A 76 -9.62 -2.76 18.54
N TRP A 77 -10.02 -2.85 17.27
CA TRP A 77 -11.44 -2.71 16.95
C TRP A 77 -12.25 -3.86 17.53
N THR A 78 -13.20 -3.53 18.39
CA THR A 78 -14.07 -4.49 19.11
C THR A 78 -15.27 -4.95 18.27
N GLY A 79 -15.47 -4.38 17.08
CA GLY A 79 -16.50 -4.84 16.15
C GLY A 79 -16.19 -6.22 15.57
N PRO A 80 -17.06 -6.77 14.72
CA PRO A 80 -16.98 -8.16 14.24
C PRO A 80 -15.93 -8.34 13.13
N TRP A 81 -14.68 -7.96 13.38
CA TRP A 81 -13.60 -7.99 12.40
C TRP A 81 -13.29 -9.39 11.85
N ARG A 82 -13.43 -10.44 12.67
CA ARG A 82 -13.27 -11.82 12.18
C ARG A 82 -14.35 -12.23 11.20
N GLU A 83 -15.60 -11.82 11.45
CA GLU A 83 -16.71 -12.03 10.53
C GLU A 83 -16.49 -11.24 9.23
N ALA A 84 -15.96 -10.01 9.32
CA ALA A 84 -15.66 -9.19 8.16
C ALA A 84 -14.54 -9.80 7.29
N VAL A 85 -13.49 -10.35 7.90
CA VAL A 85 -12.43 -11.09 7.21
C VAL A 85 -13.00 -12.33 6.52
N ALA A 86 -13.80 -13.13 7.23
CA ALA A 86 -14.43 -14.34 6.68
C ALA A 86 -15.37 -14.00 5.52
N HIS A 87 -16.25 -12.99 5.68
CA HIS A 87 -17.13 -12.49 4.64
C HIS A 87 -16.39 -12.10 3.35
N GLY A 88 -15.28 -11.37 3.50
CA GLY A 88 -14.45 -10.98 2.37
C GLY A 88 -13.74 -12.17 1.73
N LEU A 89 -13.13 -13.04 2.54
CA LEU A 89 -12.35 -14.19 2.06
C LEU A 89 -13.24 -15.20 1.32
N ASP A 90 -14.39 -15.55 1.87
CA ASP A 90 -15.35 -16.48 1.24
C ASP A 90 -15.79 -15.98 -0.14
N TYR A 91 -16.12 -14.69 -0.23
CA TYR A 91 -16.49 -14.08 -1.49
C TYR A 91 -15.30 -14.02 -2.45
N PHE A 92 -14.13 -13.60 -1.99
CA PHE A 92 -12.94 -13.45 -2.80
C PHE A 92 -12.49 -14.79 -3.39
N VAL A 93 -12.34 -15.81 -2.57
CA VAL A 93 -11.93 -17.15 -3.04
C VAL A 93 -13.02 -17.79 -3.89
N GLY A 94 -14.28 -17.67 -3.49
CA GLY A 94 -15.42 -18.30 -4.19
C GLY A 94 -15.75 -17.68 -5.55
N ARG A 95 -15.46 -16.38 -5.75
CA ARG A 95 -15.88 -15.66 -6.96
C ARG A 95 -14.72 -15.23 -7.86
N TYR A 96 -13.53 -14.97 -7.31
CA TYR A 96 -12.40 -14.47 -8.10
C TYR A 96 -11.39 -15.55 -8.46
N ARG A 97 -11.40 -16.70 -7.79
CA ARG A 97 -10.47 -17.78 -8.11
C ARG A 97 -10.79 -18.37 -9.48
N ARG A 98 -9.79 -18.42 -10.34
CA ARG A 98 -9.82 -19.00 -11.68
C ARG A 98 -9.56 -20.51 -11.64
N PRO A 99 -9.97 -21.26 -12.70
CA PRO A 99 -9.65 -22.68 -12.80
C PRO A 99 -8.14 -22.98 -12.83
N ASP A 100 -7.30 -22.02 -13.28
CA ASP A 100 -5.83 -22.13 -13.33
C ASP A 100 -5.15 -21.80 -12.00
N GLY A 101 -5.92 -21.52 -10.93
CA GLY A 101 -5.43 -21.23 -9.59
C GLY A 101 -5.12 -19.75 -9.32
N LEU A 102 -5.09 -18.91 -10.35
CA LEU A 102 -4.94 -17.44 -10.23
C LEU A 102 -6.28 -16.78 -9.93
N PHE A 103 -6.29 -15.46 -9.87
CA PHE A 103 -7.48 -14.66 -9.57
C PHE A 103 -7.86 -13.75 -10.74
N TRP A 104 -9.16 -13.60 -11.00
CA TRP A 104 -9.69 -12.62 -11.93
C TRP A 104 -9.39 -11.20 -11.47
N ASN A 105 -9.26 -10.26 -12.42
CA ASN A 105 -8.94 -8.86 -12.10
C ASN A 105 -10.14 -8.11 -11.53
N ALA A 106 -11.32 -8.39 -12.06
CA ALA A 106 -12.57 -7.75 -11.65
C ALA A 106 -13.77 -8.62 -11.97
N LEU A 107 -14.89 -8.32 -11.31
CA LEU A 107 -16.23 -8.81 -11.65
C LEU A 107 -17.12 -7.66 -12.08
N SER A 108 -18.00 -7.91 -13.03
CA SER A 108 -19.05 -6.98 -13.46
C SER A 108 -20.07 -6.72 -12.32
N VAL A 109 -20.95 -5.77 -12.53
CA VAL A 109 -22.04 -5.47 -11.59
C VAL A 109 -22.97 -6.69 -11.38
N THR A 110 -23.00 -7.62 -12.35
CA THR A 110 -23.78 -8.87 -12.27
C THR A 110 -22.98 -10.04 -11.72
N GLY A 111 -21.67 -9.82 -11.42
CA GLY A 111 -20.79 -10.83 -10.82
C GLY A 111 -20.08 -11.73 -11.83
N GLU A 112 -20.09 -11.38 -13.12
CA GLU A 112 -19.34 -12.11 -14.15
C GLU A 112 -17.90 -11.61 -14.25
N PRO A 113 -16.91 -12.48 -14.46
CA PRO A 113 -15.51 -12.08 -14.64
C PRO A 113 -15.32 -11.10 -15.80
N ILE A 114 -14.46 -10.08 -15.59
CA ILE A 114 -14.08 -9.10 -16.59
C ILE A 114 -12.63 -9.35 -17.01
N GLY A 115 -12.40 -9.38 -18.33
CA GLY A 115 -11.08 -9.62 -18.92
C GLY A 115 -10.72 -11.11 -18.95
N SER A 116 -9.70 -11.45 -19.71
CA SER A 116 -9.23 -12.84 -19.91
C SER A 116 -7.89 -13.12 -19.23
N ALA A 117 -6.97 -12.15 -19.25
CA ALA A 117 -5.63 -12.28 -18.67
C ALA A 117 -5.63 -11.82 -17.20
N PRO A 118 -5.04 -12.59 -16.28
CA PRO A 118 -4.81 -12.12 -14.91
C PRO A 118 -3.68 -11.09 -14.91
N HIS A 119 -3.76 -10.10 -14.01
CA HIS A 119 -2.71 -9.10 -13.83
C HIS A 119 -1.90 -9.38 -12.57
N LEU A 120 -0.60 -9.12 -12.61
CA LEU A 120 0.31 -9.31 -11.47
C LEU A 120 -0.17 -8.55 -10.23
N TYR A 121 -0.71 -7.36 -10.44
CA TYR A 121 -1.22 -6.50 -9.37
C TYR A 121 -2.29 -7.19 -8.51
N GLU A 122 -3.26 -7.83 -9.14
CA GLU A 122 -4.31 -8.57 -8.45
C GLU A 122 -3.79 -9.83 -7.78
N GLN A 123 -2.80 -10.52 -8.38
CA GLN A 123 -2.18 -11.69 -7.77
C GLN A 123 -1.37 -11.31 -6.52
N ALA A 124 -0.66 -10.19 -6.55
CA ALA A 124 0.05 -9.66 -5.38
C ALA A 124 -0.91 -9.38 -4.21
N PHE A 125 -2.05 -8.75 -4.49
CA PHE A 125 -3.07 -8.53 -3.46
C PHE A 125 -3.79 -9.81 -3.03
N ALA A 126 -3.96 -10.79 -3.91
CA ALA A 126 -4.46 -12.10 -3.52
C ALA A 126 -3.51 -12.77 -2.52
N LEU A 127 -2.20 -12.75 -2.80
CA LEU A 127 -1.18 -13.24 -1.88
C LEU A 127 -1.21 -12.53 -0.52
N LEU A 128 -1.34 -11.20 -0.52
CA LEU A 128 -1.41 -10.40 0.71
C LEU A 128 -2.66 -10.72 1.52
N ALA A 129 -3.84 -10.86 0.87
CA ALA A 129 -5.08 -11.21 1.54
C ALA A 129 -5.01 -12.62 2.17
N LEU A 130 -4.44 -13.58 1.45
CA LEU A 130 -4.23 -14.95 1.96
C LEU A 130 -3.26 -14.96 3.14
N ALA A 131 -2.15 -14.21 3.08
CA ALA A 131 -1.20 -14.07 4.19
C ALA A 131 -1.90 -13.47 5.42
N THR A 132 -2.65 -12.40 5.21
CA THR A 132 -3.37 -11.72 6.28
C THR A 132 -4.41 -12.64 6.93
N ALA A 133 -5.17 -13.36 6.11
CA ALA A 133 -6.18 -14.31 6.60
C ALA A 133 -5.55 -15.48 7.37
N SER A 134 -4.36 -15.95 6.99
CA SER A 134 -3.65 -17.02 7.68
C SER A 134 -3.24 -16.64 9.12
N GLY A 135 -3.04 -15.36 9.39
CA GLY A 135 -2.80 -14.84 10.75
C GLY A 135 -4.07 -14.76 11.61
N VAL A 136 -5.25 -14.94 11.02
CA VAL A 136 -6.53 -14.93 11.72
C VAL A 136 -6.99 -16.38 11.91
N ALA A 137 -7.27 -16.81 13.16
CA ALA A 137 -7.57 -18.20 13.55
C ALA A 137 -8.72 -18.91 12.78
N ALA A 138 -9.38 -18.24 11.86
CA ALA A 138 -10.42 -18.76 10.98
C ALA A 138 -9.94 -19.03 9.54
N ALA A 139 -8.66 -18.78 9.22
CA ALA A 139 -8.16 -19.04 7.89
C ALA A 139 -7.95 -20.53 7.65
N PRO A 140 -8.44 -21.07 6.54
CA PRO A 140 -8.25 -22.48 6.24
C PRO A 140 -6.77 -22.78 5.97
N PRO A 141 -6.28 -24.00 6.32
CA PRO A 141 -4.97 -24.49 5.87
C PRO A 141 -4.75 -24.40 4.37
N ALA A 142 -5.83 -24.24 3.60
CA ALA A 142 -5.83 -24.03 2.17
C ALA A 142 -5.24 -22.68 1.72
N ALA A 143 -5.12 -21.68 2.60
CA ALA A 143 -4.59 -20.37 2.21
C ALA A 143 -3.12 -20.44 1.78
N GLU A 144 -2.31 -21.20 2.51
CA GLU A 144 -0.90 -21.44 2.18
C GLU A 144 -0.76 -22.20 0.87
N ILE A 145 -1.51 -23.29 0.69
CA ILE A 145 -1.54 -24.08 -0.55
C ILE A 145 -1.95 -23.19 -1.75
N MET A 146 -2.95 -22.33 -1.59
CA MET A 146 -3.35 -21.41 -2.64
C MET A 146 -2.25 -20.39 -2.95
N ALA A 147 -1.57 -19.86 -1.94
CA ALA A 147 -0.50 -18.90 -2.11
C ALA A 147 0.71 -19.52 -2.81
N GLU A 148 1.11 -20.74 -2.44
CA GLU A 148 2.17 -21.49 -3.12
C GLU A 148 1.84 -21.76 -4.58
N ALA A 149 0.60 -22.16 -4.88
CA ALA A 149 0.14 -22.35 -6.26
C ALA A 149 0.21 -21.05 -7.09
N ILE A 150 -0.12 -19.90 -6.49
CA ILE A 150 0.08 -18.60 -7.15
C ILE A 150 1.58 -18.37 -7.40
N ALA A 151 2.44 -18.57 -6.41
CA ALA A 151 3.88 -18.38 -6.55
C ALA A 151 4.47 -19.27 -7.64
N GLU A 152 4.08 -20.55 -7.70
CA GLU A 152 4.48 -21.46 -8.77
C GLU A 152 4.08 -20.94 -10.16
N ARG A 153 2.85 -20.43 -10.30
CA ARG A 153 2.38 -19.83 -11.55
C ARG A 153 3.14 -18.56 -11.90
N LEU A 154 3.43 -17.70 -10.92
CA LEU A 154 4.26 -16.50 -11.13
C LEU A 154 5.65 -16.89 -11.67
N TYR A 155 6.26 -17.91 -11.11
CA TYR A 155 7.56 -18.41 -11.59
C TYR A 155 7.48 -19.05 -12.98
N ALA A 156 6.42 -19.79 -13.28
CA ALA A 156 6.22 -20.43 -14.58
C ALA A 156 5.98 -19.41 -15.72
N GLU A 157 5.32 -18.32 -15.43
CA GLU A 157 4.92 -17.29 -16.40
C GLU A 157 5.89 -16.08 -16.43
N ARG A 158 7.13 -16.27 -15.95
CA ARG A 158 8.14 -15.20 -16.00
C ARG A 158 8.42 -14.78 -17.44
N ARG A 159 8.38 -13.49 -17.69
CA ARG A 159 8.76 -12.87 -18.94
C ARG A 159 9.71 -11.70 -18.66
N GLY A 160 10.49 -11.35 -19.70
CA GLY A 160 11.46 -10.27 -19.61
C GLY A 160 12.87 -10.76 -19.33
N ILE A 161 13.85 -9.96 -19.78
CA ILE A 161 15.29 -10.29 -19.75
C ILE A 161 15.82 -10.44 -18.32
N ALA A 162 15.27 -9.68 -17.37
CA ALA A 162 15.66 -9.71 -15.97
C ALA A 162 14.79 -10.64 -15.12
N GLY A 163 13.91 -11.44 -15.73
CA GLY A 163 13.07 -12.40 -15.03
C GLY A 163 11.93 -11.77 -14.21
N GLY A 164 11.46 -10.58 -14.58
CA GLY A 164 10.30 -9.97 -13.95
C GLY A 164 9.02 -10.81 -14.11
N PHE A 165 8.07 -10.64 -13.21
CA PHE A 165 6.83 -11.41 -13.14
C PHE A 165 5.71 -10.78 -14.00
N THR A 166 5.94 -10.70 -15.31
CA THR A 166 5.06 -9.96 -16.24
C THR A 166 4.27 -10.85 -17.20
N GLY A 167 4.37 -12.18 -17.02
CA GLY A 167 3.87 -13.15 -18.00
C GLY A 167 2.37 -13.24 -18.15
N PHE A 168 1.60 -12.60 -17.27
CA PHE A 168 0.14 -12.70 -17.24
C PHE A 168 -0.57 -11.62 -18.04
N SER A 169 0.12 -10.53 -18.31
CA SER A 169 -0.44 -9.34 -18.93
C SER A 169 -0.13 -9.34 -20.42
N ASP A 170 -1.13 -9.02 -21.24
CA ASP A 170 -0.92 -8.63 -22.64
C ASP A 170 -0.38 -7.20 -22.76
N GLU A 171 -0.10 -6.56 -21.59
CA GLU A 171 0.40 -5.19 -21.52
C GLU A 171 1.81 -5.11 -22.15
N GLN A 172 1.95 -4.17 -23.08
CA GLN A 172 3.23 -3.84 -23.70
C GLN A 172 4.16 -3.05 -22.77
N VAL A 173 3.63 -2.58 -21.65
CA VAL A 173 4.29 -1.70 -20.68
C VAL A 173 4.38 -2.42 -19.34
N TYR A 174 5.62 -2.67 -18.89
CA TYR A 174 5.89 -3.22 -17.57
C TYR A 174 5.88 -2.11 -16.52
N GLN A 175 5.56 -2.44 -15.27
CA GLN A 175 5.38 -1.47 -14.20
C GLN A 175 6.10 -1.88 -12.93
N SER A 176 6.61 -0.89 -12.18
CA SER A 176 7.19 -1.10 -10.84
C SER A 176 6.13 -1.42 -9.79
N ASP A 177 4.95 -0.80 -9.88
CA ASP A 177 3.85 -0.88 -8.93
C ASP A 177 3.38 -2.32 -8.60
N PRO A 178 3.06 -3.20 -9.57
CA PRO A 178 2.69 -4.58 -9.26
C PRO A 178 3.78 -5.36 -8.51
N HIS A 179 5.05 -5.09 -8.81
CA HIS A 179 6.19 -5.74 -8.14
C HIS A 179 6.40 -5.23 -6.72
N MET A 180 6.06 -3.97 -6.45
CA MET A 180 6.06 -3.38 -5.11
C MET A 180 5.12 -4.13 -4.17
N HIS A 181 3.87 -4.34 -4.59
CA HIS A 181 2.91 -5.10 -3.80
C HIS A 181 3.22 -6.60 -3.76
N LEU A 182 3.91 -7.14 -4.77
CA LEU A 182 4.43 -8.52 -4.71
C LEU A 182 5.52 -8.64 -3.62
N LEU A 183 6.41 -7.65 -3.49
CA LEU A 183 7.38 -7.60 -2.40
C LEU A 183 6.68 -7.53 -1.04
N GLU A 184 5.68 -6.67 -0.91
CA GLU A 184 4.90 -6.55 0.32
C GLU A 184 4.26 -7.89 0.73
N ALA A 185 3.62 -8.57 -0.22
CA ALA A 185 3.02 -9.89 0.02
C ALA A 185 4.06 -10.96 0.37
N ALA A 186 5.20 -10.97 -0.33
CA ALA A 186 6.28 -11.91 -0.07
C ALA A 186 6.88 -11.73 1.33
N LEU A 187 7.09 -10.48 1.78
CA LEU A 187 7.54 -10.18 3.15
C LEU A 187 6.51 -10.59 4.22
N ALA A 188 5.21 -10.48 3.91
CA ALA A 188 4.17 -10.97 4.82
C ALA A 188 4.22 -12.50 4.95
N TRP A 189 4.32 -13.21 3.84
CA TRP A 189 4.42 -14.67 3.81
C TRP A 189 5.73 -15.22 4.42
N GLU A 190 6.87 -14.56 4.17
CA GLU A 190 8.17 -14.95 4.76
C GLU A 190 8.10 -15.07 6.29
N ARG A 191 7.27 -14.25 6.93
CA ARG A 191 7.05 -14.30 8.39
C ARG A 191 6.14 -15.44 8.84
N ILE A 192 5.22 -15.90 7.99
CA ILE A 192 4.21 -16.89 8.29
C ILE A 192 4.70 -18.29 7.92
N ALA A 193 5.29 -18.44 6.75
CA ALA A 193 5.79 -19.67 6.16
C ALA A 193 7.25 -19.50 5.69
N PRO A 194 8.22 -19.43 6.62
CA PRO A 194 9.61 -19.11 6.30
C PRO A 194 10.31 -20.14 5.40
N ASP A 195 9.80 -21.38 5.38
CA ASP A 195 10.31 -22.47 4.54
C ASP A 195 9.75 -22.43 3.10
N GLY A 196 8.79 -21.55 2.83
CA GLY A 196 8.20 -21.37 1.52
C GLY A 196 9.08 -20.58 0.54
N PRO A 197 8.60 -20.31 -0.68
CA PRO A 197 9.37 -19.61 -1.73
C PRO A 197 9.55 -18.10 -1.46
N TRP A 198 9.00 -17.58 -0.38
CA TRP A 198 8.72 -16.17 -0.14
C TRP A 198 9.98 -15.33 0.01
N ARG A 199 10.97 -15.84 0.76
CA ARG A 199 12.26 -15.16 0.90
C ARG A 199 12.93 -14.96 -0.46
N ARG A 200 12.97 -16.03 -1.26
CA ARG A 200 13.53 -15.98 -2.62
C ARG A 200 12.75 -15.00 -3.50
N LEU A 201 11.41 -15.03 -3.43
CA LEU A 201 10.55 -14.11 -4.19
C LEU A 201 10.83 -12.64 -3.83
N ALA A 202 10.92 -12.34 -2.53
CA ALA A 202 11.26 -11.00 -2.04
C ALA A 202 12.64 -10.56 -2.51
N ASP A 203 13.66 -11.43 -2.46
CA ASP A 203 15.02 -11.14 -2.88
C ASP A 203 15.10 -10.84 -4.38
N GLU A 204 14.39 -11.61 -5.22
CA GLU A 204 14.35 -11.42 -6.67
C GLU A 204 13.60 -10.13 -7.07
N VAL A 205 12.54 -9.75 -6.35
CA VAL A 205 11.84 -8.47 -6.60
C VAL A 205 12.72 -7.28 -6.20
N VAL A 206 13.46 -7.38 -5.09
CA VAL A 206 14.41 -6.33 -4.69
C VAL A 206 15.52 -6.21 -5.71
N GLU A 207 16.10 -7.32 -6.20
CA GLU A 207 17.12 -7.30 -7.26
C GLU A 207 16.59 -6.63 -8.54
N LEU A 208 15.36 -6.94 -8.94
CA LEU A 208 14.71 -6.29 -10.08
C LEU A 208 14.55 -4.78 -9.84
N CYS A 209 14.13 -4.36 -8.65
CA CYS A 209 14.03 -2.96 -8.28
C CYS A 209 15.38 -2.24 -8.41
N LEU A 210 16.44 -2.80 -7.84
CA LEU A 210 17.77 -2.21 -7.84
C LEU A 210 18.40 -2.11 -9.23
N THR A 211 18.13 -3.10 -10.10
CA THR A 211 18.77 -3.21 -11.41
C THR A 211 17.97 -2.59 -12.54
N ARG A 212 16.64 -2.41 -12.37
CA ARG A 212 15.73 -1.97 -13.45
C ARG A 212 14.90 -0.75 -13.09
N PHE A 213 14.33 -0.69 -11.88
CA PHE A 213 13.40 0.41 -11.54
C PHE A 213 14.13 1.66 -11.10
N ILE A 214 15.25 1.52 -10.40
CA ILE A 214 16.07 2.65 -9.96
C ILE A 214 16.97 3.12 -11.08
N SER A 215 16.81 4.38 -11.47
CA SER A 215 17.56 4.99 -12.57
C SER A 215 18.74 5.85 -12.07
N PRO A 216 19.99 5.42 -12.27
CA PRO A 216 21.14 6.25 -11.95
C PRO A 216 21.17 7.60 -12.71
N GLN A 217 20.62 7.62 -13.93
CA GLN A 217 20.56 8.80 -14.78
C GLN A 217 19.61 9.88 -14.22
N HIS A 218 18.65 9.47 -13.37
CA HIS A 218 17.70 10.35 -12.70
C HIS A 218 17.99 10.43 -11.20
N GLY A 219 19.25 10.57 -10.83
CA GLY A 219 19.68 10.75 -9.42
C GLY A 219 19.37 9.56 -8.49
N GLY A 220 19.07 8.39 -9.05
CA GLY A 220 18.65 7.21 -8.30
C GLY A 220 17.18 7.18 -7.94
N ALA A 221 16.34 7.94 -8.64
CA ALA A 221 14.89 7.85 -8.53
C ALA A 221 14.36 6.54 -9.12
N LEU A 222 13.27 6.03 -8.56
CA LEU A 222 12.53 4.92 -9.08
C LEU A 222 11.57 5.41 -10.17
N LEU A 223 11.57 4.74 -11.32
CA LEU A 223 10.67 4.98 -12.44
C LEU A 223 9.47 4.03 -12.42
N GLU A 224 8.39 4.40 -13.10
CA GLU A 224 7.11 3.68 -13.05
C GLU A 224 6.90 2.69 -14.19
N TYR A 225 7.30 3.07 -15.42
CA TYR A 225 6.90 2.36 -16.64
C TYR A 225 8.08 1.98 -17.50
N PHE A 226 8.08 0.74 -17.99
CA PHE A 226 9.17 0.12 -18.73
C PHE A 226 8.64 -0.62 -19.96
N ASP A 227 9.47 -0.75 -20.98
CA ASP A 227 9.22 -1.63 -22.11
C ASP A 227 9.51 -3.10 -21.77
N SER A 228 9.33 -4.00 -22.75
CA SER A 228 9.55 -5.44 -22.58
C SER A 228 11.03 -5.83 -22.32
N THR A 229 11.96 -4.89 -22.43
CA THR A 229 13.38 -5.08 -22.13
C THR A 229 13.79 -4.50 -20.77
N TRP A 230 12.84 -3.95 -20.03
CA TRP A 230 13.05 -3.17 -18.82
C TRP A 230 13.81 -1.85 -19.02
N ALA A 231 13.83 -1.33 -20.24
CA ALA A 231 14.23 0.05 -20.47
C ALA A 231 13.04 0.98 -20.14
N PRO A 232 13.27 2.23 -19.71
CA PRO A 232 12.18 3.19 -19.50
C PRO A 232 11.26 3.26 -20.72
N ALA A 233 9.95 3.23 -20.51
CA ALA A 233 8.96 3.28 -21.56
C ALA A 233 9.12 4.54 -22.44
N ALA A 234 8.68 4.47 -23.69
CA ALA A 234 8.76 5.60 -24.59
C ALA A 234 7.88 6.78 -24.14
N GLY A 235 8.33 7.99 -24.43
CA GLY A 235 7.58 9.21 -24.14
C GLY A 235 7.48 9.57 -22.66
N ALA A 236 6.46 10.31 -22.29
CA ALA A 236 6.30 10.87 -20.95
C ALA A 236 6.16 9.78 -19.84
N ALA A 237 5.62 8.61 -20.17
CA ALA A 237 5.45 7.53 -19.23
C ALA A 237 6.79 7.03 -18.65
N GLY A 238 7.82 6.82 -19.50
CA GLY A 238 9.14 6.38 -19.06
C GLY A 238 9.91 7.40 -18.21
N HIS A 239 9.38 8.60 -18.07
CA HIS A 239 9.93 9.69 -17.27
C HIS A 239 9.08 10.04 -16.04
N ALA A 240 8.10 9.18 -15.72
CA ALA A 240 7.23 9.40 -14.57
C ALA A 240 7.95 8.99 -13.26
N ILE A 241 7.94 9.88 -12.29
CA ILE A 241 8.40 9.66 -10.93
C ILE A 241 7.25 9.99 -10.00
N TRP A 242 6.77 8.99 -9.25
CA TRP A 242 5.68 9.20 -8.29
C TRP A 242 6.24 9.30 -6.87
N PRO A 243 6.13 10.47 -6.21
CA PRO A 243 6.60 10.64 -4.83
C PRO A 243 6.04 9.59 -3.87
N GLY A 244 4.77 9.21 -4.02
CA GLY A 244 4.16 8.14 -3.23
C GLY A 244 4.89 6.81 -3.34
N HIS A 245 5.30 6.42 -4.54
CA HIS A 245 6.05 5.18 -4.75
C HIS A 245 7.52 5.30 -4.30
N GLN A 246 8.13 6.50 -4.37
CA GLN A 246 9.44 6.71 -3.75
C GLN A 246 9.36 6.41 -2.25
N PHE A 247 8.32 6.88 -1.56
CA PHE A 247 8.09 6.61 -0.14
C PHE A 247 7.77 5.13 0.13
N GLU A 248 6.89 4.52 -0.64
CA GLU A 248 6.45 3.14 -0.43
C GLU A 248 7.59 2.15 -0.63
N TRP A 249 8.36 2.29 -1.73
CA TRP A 249 9.56 1.51 -1.95
C TRP A 249 10.64 1.75 -0.88
N ALA A 250 10.82 2.98 -0.40
CA ALA A 250 11.74 3.27 0.69
C ALA A 250 11.38 2.47 1.94
N GLY A 251 10.10 2.45 2.32
CA GLY A 251 9.63 1.67 3.45
C GLY A 251 9.79 0.16 3.28
N LEU A 252 9.50 -0.37 2.09
CA LEU A 252 9.62 -1.79 1.79
C LEU A 252 11.09 -2.25 1.73
N LEU A 253 11.95 -1.49 1.09
CA LEU A 253 13.40 -1.78 1.03
C LEU A 253 14.03 -1.75 2.43
N GLU A 254 13.65 -0.80 3.29
CA GLU A 254 14.11 -0.77 4.68
C GLU A 254 13.66 -2.01 5.45
N ARG A 255 12.37 -2.40 5.34
CA ARG A 255 11.84 -3.63 5.97
C ARG A 255 12.55 -4.88 5.47
N TRP A 256 12.78 -4.98 4.16
CA TRP A 256 13.52 -6.08 3.56
C TRP A 256 14.96 -6.16 4.08
N ALA A 257 15.66 -5.02 4.13
CA ALA A 257 17.04 -4.93 4.59
C ALA A 257 17.19 -5.30 6.07
N LEU A 258 16.23 -4.88 6.91
CA LEU A 258 16.20 -5.23 8.33
C LEU A 258 15.99 -6.75 8.59
N ALA A 259 15.33 -7.44 7.67
CA ALA A 259 15.16 -8.90 7.73
C ALA A 259 16.39 -9.68 7.19
N ARG A 260 17.46 -8.98 6.79
CA ARG A 260 18.68 -9.56 6.22
C ARG A 260 19.92 -8.91 6.85
N GLU A 261 20.91 -9.74 7.16
CA GLU A 261 22.17 -9.25 7.72
C GLU A 261 23.01 -8.52 6.67
N GLY A 262 23.70 -7.43 7.08
CA GLY A 262 24.72 -6.76 6.28
C GLY A 262 24.21 -5.98 5.07
N ARG A 263 22.92 -5.59 5.03
CA ARG A 263 22.29 -4.91 3.88
C ARG A 263 22.16 -3.39 4.08
N ASP A 264 23.18 -2.75 4.65
CA ASP A 264 23.23 -1.28 4.78
C ASP A 264 23.32 -0.56 3.42
N ASP A 265 23.77 -1.26 2.38
CA ASP A 265 23.73 -0.80 0.99
C ASP A 265 22.27 -0.50 0.56
N ILE A 266 21.34 -1.39 0.84
CA ILE A 266 19.93 -1.23 0.48
C ILE A 266 19.24 -0.18 1.35
N ARG A 267 19.58 -0.10 2.62
CA ARG A 267 19.11 0.97 3.50
C ARG A 267 19.58 2.36 3.00
N THR A 268 20.73 2.44 2.37
CA THR A 268 21.19 3.67 1.71
C THR A 268 20.32 4.01 0.50
N VAL A 269 19.93 3.01 -0.28
CA VAL A 269 18.97 3.20 -1.40
C VAL A 269 17.60 3.63 -0.87
N ALA A 270 17.07 2.97 0.15
CA ALA A 270 15.81 3.33 0.79
C ALA A 270 15.76 4.81 1.23
N ARG A 271 16.82 5.26 1.92
CA ARG A 271 16.95 6.66 2.33
C ARG A 271 17.00 7.62 1.13
N ARG A 272 17.71 7.25 0.05
CA ARG A 272 17.75 8.06 -1.17
C ARG A 272 16.38 8.23 -1.81
N LEU A 273 15.59 7.16 -1.92
CA LEU A 273 14.22 7.25 -2.44
C LEU A 273 13.37 8.17 -1.56
N TYR A 274 13.45 8.00 -0.25
CA TYR A 274 12.77 8.88 0.70
C TYR A 274 13.18 10.35 0.51
N ASP A 275 14.47 10.64 0.42
CA ASP A 275 15.00 11.99 0.24
C ASP A 275 14.54 12.62 -1.08
N ILE A 276 14.40 11.84 -2.15
CA ILE A 276 13.84 12.29 -3.43
C ILE A 276 12.38 12.70 -3.23
N GLY A 277 11.57 11.85 -2.61
CA GLY A 277 10.17 12.15 -2.29
C GLY A 277 10.03 13.43 -1.46
N MET A 278 10.85 13.58 -0.41
CA MET A 278 10.81 14.76 0.46
C MET A 278 11.27 16.04 -0.24
N ARG A 279 12.35 15.97 -0.98
CA ARG A 279 12.97 17.17 -1.60
C ARG A 279 12.14 17.72 -2.76
N HIS A 280 11.55 16.85 -3.55
CA HIS A 280 10.93 17.21 -4.82
C HIS A 280 9.41 16.98 -4.84
N GLY A 281 8.91 16.07 -4.02
CA GLY A 281 7.51 15.65 -4.02
C GLY A 281 6.63 16.37 -3.01
N ILE A 282 7.16 17.24 -2.13
CA ILE A 282 6.38 17.95 -1.14
C ILE A 282 6.07 19.37 -1.61
N ASP A 283 4.77 19.68 -1.73
CA ASP A 283 4.29 21.05 -1.88
C ASP A 283 4.19 21.72 -0.50
N ALA A 284 5.18 22.52 -0.19
CA ALA A 284 5.28 23.18 1.12
C ALA A 284 4.14 24.21 1.35
N ALA A 285 3.57 24.79 0.28
CA ALA A 285 2.49 25.77 0.41
C ALA A 285 1.18 25.11 0.83
N ARG A 286 0.87 23.94 0.28
CA ARG A 286 -0.32 23.15 0.64
C ARG A 286 -0.06 22.15 1.79
N GLY A 287 1.22 21.89 2.13
CA GLY A 287 1.61 20.92 3.14
C GLY A 287 1.30 19.46 2.76
N VAL A 288 1.33 19.11 1.48
CA VAL A 288 0.97 17.79 0.95
C VAL A 288 2.02 17.27 -0.03
N ALA A 289 2.08 15.95 -0.20
CA ALA A 289 2.87 15.34 -1.26
C ALA A 289 2.08 15.33 -2.58
N VAL A 290 2.71 15.75 -3.69
CA VAL A 290 2.12 15.79 -5.03
C VAL A 290 2.09 14.40 -5.67
N PHE A 291 1.31 14.25 -6.76
CA PHE A 291 1.13 12.95 -7.38
C PHE A 291 2.29 12.54 -8.26
N GLU A 292 2.79 13.43 -9.14
CA GLU A 292 3.77 13.04 -10.15
C GLU A 292 4.78 14.13 -10.45
N LEU A 293 6.03 13.71 -10.61
CA LEU A 293 7.16 14.50 -11.09
C LEU A 293 7.61 13.99 -12.46
N ALA A 294 8.19 14.88 -13.25
CA ALA A 294 8.98 14.54 -14.42
C ALA A 294 10.40 14.07 -14.01
N SER A 295 11.16 13.54 -14.96
CA SER A 295 12.51 13.00 -14.70
C SER A 295 13.56 14.07 -14.33
N ASP A 296 13.28 15.35 -14.55
CA ASP A 296 14.06 16.49 -14.06
C ASP A 296 13.61 16.98 -12.68
N PHE A 297 12.70 16.22 -12.05
CA PHE A 297 12.06 16.53 -10.78
C PHE A 297 11.12 17.75 -10.77
N SER A 298 10.80 18.32 -11.90
CA SER A 298 9.72 19.31 -11.99
C SER A 298 8.36 18.66 -11.73
N VAL A 299 7.44 19.38 -11.09
CA VAL A 299 6.08 18.89 -10.84
C VAL A 299 5.32 18.81 -12.16
N ARG A 300 4.88 17.60 -12.54
CA ARG A 300 4.10 17.36 -13.76
C ARG A 300 2.61 17.26 -13.47
N GLU A 301 2.22 16.62 -12.38
CA GLU A 301 0.85 16.53 -11.91
C GLU A 301 0.79 17.01 -10.45
N PRO A 302 0.43 18.29 -10.23
CA PRO A 302 0.38 18.88 -8.88
C PRO A 302 -0.83 18.43 -8.05
N LYS A 303 -1.85 17.85 -8.70
CA LYS A 303 -2.94 17.17 -7.98
C LYS A 303 -2.34 16.17 -7.00
N THR A 304 -2.93 16.04 -5.84
CA THR A 304 -2.50 15.04 -4.87
C THR A 304 -3.60 14.06 -4.55
N ARG A 305 -3.20 12.87 -4.07
CA ARG A 305 -4.10 11.81 -3.65
C ARG A 305 -3.84 11.44 -2.19
N LEU A 306 -4.89 10.94 -1.54
CA LEU A 306 -4.84 10.50 -0.16
C LEU A 306 -3.72 9.49 0.09
N TRP A 307 -3.62 8.45 -0.75
CA TRP A 307 -2.65 7.37 -0.55
C TRP A 307 -1.18 7.85 -0.57
N VAL A 308 -0.87 8.91 -1.30
CA VAL A 308 0.48 9.50 -1.30
C VAL A 308 0.88 10.00 0.09
N GLN A 309 -0.07 10.58 0.83
CA GLN A 309 0.13 11.07 2.20
C GLN A 309 0.34 9.93 3.18
N THR A 310 -0.37 8.82 2.99
CA THR A 310 -0.20 7.62 3.82
C THR A 310 1.15 6.95 3.61
N GLU A 311 1.65 6.90 2.37
CA GLU A 311 2.96 6.33 2.08
C GLU A 311 4.09 7.21 2.62
N TRP A 312 3.94 8.55 2.53
CA TRP A 312 4.85 9.47 3.21
C TRP A 312 4.92 9.21 4.72
N LEU A 313 3.77 9.11 5.39
CA LEU A 313 3.69 8.80 6.82
C LEU A 313 4.36 7.45 7.14
N LYS A 314 4.04 6.41 6.39
CA LYS A 314 4.59 5.05 6.57
C LYS A 314 6.12 5.07 6.47
N ALA A 315 6.65 5.63 5.38
CA ALA A 315 8.10 5.69 5.16
C ALA A 315 8.83 6.47 6.27
N ALA A 316 8.32 7.64 6.63
CA ALA A 316 8.88 8.45 7.72
C ALA A 316 8.95 7.66 9.05
N MET A 317 7.88 6.97 9.40
CA MET A 317 7.82 6.17 10.63
C MET A 317 8.71 4.93 10.60
N ILE A 318 8.80 4.24 9.46
CA ILE A 318 9.66 3.06 9.31
C ILE A 318 11.13 3.46 9.44
N LEU A 319 11.55 4.53 8.73
CA LEU A 319 12.92 5.04 8.79
C LEU A 319 13.24 5.59 10.18
N ALA A 320 12.33 6.29 10.84
CA ALA A 320 12.55 6.78 12.20
C ALA A 320 12.86 5.67 13.20
N ARG A 321 12.27 4.49 13.05
CA ARG A 321 12.47 3.35 13.97
C ARG A 321 13.82 2.70 13.80
N SER A 322 14.34 2.61 12.59
CA SER A 322 15.59 1.97 12.27
C SER A 322 16.78 2.93 12.32
N GLU A 323 16.53 4.24 12.51
CA GLU A 323 17.58 5.26 12.54
C GLU A 323 18.21 5.37 13.93
N ASN A 324 19.54 5.22 13.99
CA ASN A 324 20.31 5.33 15.21
C ASN A 324 20.78 6.77 15.50
N ASP A 325 20.91 7.60 14.47
CA ASP A 325 21.29 9.00 14.65
C ASP A 325 20.11 9.82 15.21
N PRO A 326 20.20 10.42 16.40
CA PRO A 326 19.08 11.09 17.03
C PRO A 326 18.57 12.30 16.25
N GLN A 327 19.44 12.97 15.49
CA GLN A 327 19.06 14.16 14.71
C GLN A 327 18.25 13.74 13.48
N ARG A 328 18.70 12.72 12.73
CA ARG A 328 17.96 12.18 11.59
C ARG A 328 16.64 11.55 12.02
N ARG A 329 16.65 10.77 13.11
CA ARG A 329 15.42 10.20 13.67
C ARG A 329 14.40 11.29 13.97
N ARG A 330 14.82 12.40 14.58
CA ARG A 330 13.95 13.55 14.85
C ARG A 330 13.41 14.17 13.55
N GLY A 331 14.24 14.27 12.51
CA GLY A 331 13.80 14.71 11.17
C GLY A 331 12.65 13.86 10.65
N TYR A 332 12.82 12.53 10.62
CA TYR A 332 11.75 11.61 10.20
C TYR A 332 10.48 11.72 11.05
N LEU A 333 10.59 11.90 12.36
CA LEU A 333 9.42 12.11 13.22
C LEU A 333 8.72 13.44 12.92
N GLY A 334 9.46 14.50 12.61
CA GLY A 334 8.90 15.78 12.14
C GLY A 334 8.15 15.63 10.82
N ASP A 335 8.73 14.87 9.88
CA ASP A 335 8.09 14.54 8.59
C ASP A 335 6.81 13.71 8.81
N ALA A 336 6.82 12.77 9.76
CA ALA A 336 5.64 11.98 10.11
C ALA A 336 4.51 12.86 10.67
N VAL A 337 4.82 13.88 11.48
CA VAL A 337 3.84 14.88 11.95
C VAL A 337 3.26 15.64 10.76
N ALA A 338 4.10 16.10 9.82
CA ALA A 338 3.65 16.80 8.62
C ALA A 338 2.75 15.91 7.74
N ALA A 339 3.17 14.66 7.47
CA ALA A 339 2.39 13.69 6.71
C ALA A 339 1.05 13.36 7.37
N THR A 340 1.01 13.30 8.71
CA THR A 340 -0.23 13.07 9.46
C THR A 340 -1.19 14.25 9.34
N LYS A 341 -0.68 15.48 9.35
CA LYS A 341 -1.48 16.69 9.09
C LYS A 341 -2.04 16.67 7.66
N ALA A 342 -1.21 16.34 6.67
CA ALA A 342 -1.63 16.18 5.28
C ALA A 342 -2.74 15.14 5.15
N LEU A 343 -2.57 13.94 5.71
CA LEU A 343 -3.59 12.89 5.71
C LEU A 343 -4.91 13.37 6.34
N THR A 344 -4.84 14.11 7.45
CA THR A 344 -6.03 14.60 8.17
C THR A 344 -6.90 15.50 7.30
N LEU A 345 -6.33 16.26 6.33
CA LEU A 345 -7.10 17.08 5.40
C LEU A 345 -8.08 16.25 4.58
N PHE A 346 -7.65 15.06 4.14
CA PHE A 346 -8.48 14.16 3.33
C PHE A 346 -9.60 13.49 4.13
N LEU A 347 -9.44 13.38 5.45
CA LEU A 347 -10.42 12.77 6.35
C LEU A 347 -11.46 13.77 6.88
N ASP A 348 -11.27 15.07 6.59
CA ASP A 348 -12.20 16.13 7.00
C ASP A 348 -13.37 16.23 6.01
N VAL A 349 -14.37 15.39 6.24
CA VAL A 349 -15.59 15.30 5.43
C VAL A 349 -16.82 15.31 6.33
N PRO A 350 -18.01 15.76 5.84
CA PRO A 350 -19.22 15.89 6.66
C PRO A 350 -19.65 14.58 7.34
N LEU A 351 -19.57 13.44 6.64
CA LEU A 351 -19.85 12.14 7.21
C LEU A 351 -18.56 11.50 7.71
N ARG A 352 -18.38 11.49 9.01
CA ARG A 352 -17.21 10.89 9.66
C ARG A 352 -17.06 9.41 9.28
N GLY A 353 -15.81 8.99 9.06
CA GLY A 353 -15.48 7.64 8.62
C GLY A 353 -15.33 7.50 7.11
N LEU A 354 -15.64 8.54 6.33
CA LEU A 354 -15.30 8.66 4.91
C LEU A 354 -14.09 9.56 4.70
N TRP A 355 -13.72 9.75 3.45
CA TRP A 355 -12.61 10.59 2.99
C TRP A 355 -12.84 11.12 1.59
N ARG A 356 -12.13 12.20 1.23
CA ARG A 356 -11.88 12.59 -0.15
C ARG A 356 -10.60 11.93 -0.64
N ASP A 357 -10.49 11.63 -1.93
CA ASP A 357 -9.31 10.95 -2.47
C ASP A 357 -8.37 11.92 -3.22
N LYS A 358 -8.88 13.02 -3.76
CA LYS A 358 -8.11 13.91 -4.63
C LYS A 358 -8.28 15.38 -4.27
N LEU A 359 -7.16 16.06 -4.08
CA LEU A 359 -7.04 17.50 -3.88
C LEU A 359 -6.34 18.11 -5.10
N LEU A 360 -6.95 19.09 -5.75
CA LEU A 360 -6.40 19.78 -6.91
C LEU A 360 -5.36 20.83 -6.49
N ASP A 361 -4.65 21.39 -7.47
CA ASP A 361 -3.58 22.37 -7.28
C ASP A 361 -4.08 23.73 -6.74
N ASP A 362 -5.33 24.09 -7.07
CA ASP A 362 -6.00 25.29 -6.56
C ASP A 362 -6.56 25.13 -5.13
N GLY A 363 -6.37 23.97 -4.49
CA GLY A 363 -6.87 23.65 -3.17
C GLY A 363 -8.32 23.17 -3.14
N THR A 364 -8.98 23.00 -4.28
CA THR A 364 -10.34 22.44 -4.35
C THR A 364 -10.32 20.92 -4.36
N TRP A 365 -11.41 20.31 -3.92
CA TRP A 365 -11.58 18.86 -3.87
C TRP A 365 -12.30 18.34 -5.09
N VAL A 366 -11.88 17.17 -5.58
CA VAL A 366 -12.70 16.41 -6.51
C VAL A 366 -13.82 15.74 -5.71
N GLU A 367 -15.07 16.13 -6.00
CA GLU A 367 -16.25 15.55 -5.36
C GLU A 367 -16.59 14.21 -6.02
N GLU A 368 -16.11 13.14 -5.41
CA GLU A 368 -16.30 11.76 -5.86
C GLU A 368 -16.56 10.86 -4.63
N PRO A 369 -17.14 9.66 -4.82
CA PRO A 369 -17.29 8.69 -3.75
C PRO A 369 -15.95 8.32 -3.12
N ALA A 370 -15.92 8.10 -1.80
CA ALA A 370 -14.76 7.60 -1.09
C ALA A 370 -14.42 6.18 -1.59
N PRO A 371 -13.25 5.95 -2.21
CA PRO A 371 -12.91 4.65 -2.77
C PRO A 371 -12.46 3.69 -1.67
N ALA A 372 -13.02 2.49 -1.64
CA ALA A 372 -12.65 1.43 -0.70
C ALA A 372 -11.16 1.04 -0.79
N SER A 373 -10.56 1.20 -1.98
CA SER A 373 -9.14 0.93 -2.19
C SER A 373 -8.21 1.77 -1.33
N SER A 374 -8.59 3.00 -0.96
CA SER A 374 -7.77 3.89 -0.14
C SER A 374 -7.80 3.51 1.35
N PHE A 375 -8.80 2.74 1.79
CA PHE A 375 -8.88 2.31 3.20
C PHE A 375 -7.69 1.44 3.62
N TYR A 376 -7.22 0.58 2.74
CA TYR A 376 -5.98 -0.20 2.91
C TYR A 376 -4.78 0.69 3.26
N HIS A 377 -4.55 1.74 2.49
CA HIS A 377 -3.44 2.67 2.72
C HIS A 377 -3.60 3.42 4.05
N ILE A 378 -4.81 3.86 4.36
CA ILE A 378 -5.10 4.53 5.62
C ILE A 378 -4.79 3.62 6.81
N ILE A 379 -5.34 2.41 6.82
CA ILE A 379 -5.21 1.53 7.99
C ILE A 379 -3.77 1.03 8.17
N ASP A 380 -3.04 0.76 7.07
CA ASP A 380 -1.64 0.37 7.16
C ASP A 380 -0.76 1.50 7.69
N ALA A 381 -1.01 2.75 7.26
CA ALA A 381 -0.33 3.91 7.82
C ALA A 381 -0.61 4.07 9.33
N LEU A 382 -1.86 3.86 9.75
CA LEU A 382 -2.23 3.93 11.17
C LEU A 382 -1.66 2.74 11.97
N ARG A 383 -1.56 1.55 11.38
CA ARG A 383 -0.85 0.41 11.98
C ARG A 383 0.62 0.74 12.22
N VAL A 384 1.28 1.30 11.20
CA VAL A 384 2.67 1.74 11.32
C VAL A 384 2.81 2.83 12.37
N LEU A 385 1.91 3.81 12.42
CA LEU A 385 1.92 4.87 13.44
C LEU A 385 1.69 4.33 14.87
N ALA A 386 0.81 3.34 15.04
CA ALA A 386 0.49 2.74 16.34
C ALA A 386 1.66 1.95 16.95
N GLN A 387 2.51 1.36 16.12
CA GLN A 387 3.69 0.61 16.57
C GLN A 387 4.85 1.52 17.06
N SER A 388 4.67 2.84 17.13
CA SER A 388 5.71 3.74 17.67
C SER A 388 6.01 3.40 19.12
N PRO A 389 7.29 3.40 19.55
CA PRO A 389 7.60 3.19 20.95
C PRO A 389 6.92 4.28 21.78
N THR A 390 6.14 3.84 22.76
CA THR A 390 5.63 4.74 23.81
C THR A 390 6.83 5.26 24.60
N VAL A 391 6.95 6.58 24.71
CA VAL A 391 7.90 7.20 25.64
C VAL A 391 7.50 6.75 27.05
N GLY A 392 8.30 5.89 27.67
CA GLY A 392 8.10 5.48 29.06
C GLY A 392 7.63 4.04 29.28
N GLY A 393 8.39 3.08 28.85
CA GLY A 393 8.27 1.67 29.24
C GLY A 393 9.65 1.07 29.42
N ASN A 394 10.29 1.34 30.57
CA ASN A 394 11.32 0.45 31.08
C ASN A 394 10.63 -0.90 31.38
N GLN A 395 10.94 -1.93 30.61
CA GLN A 395 11.01 -3.31 31.09
C GLN A 395 12.23 -3.98 30.51
#